data_fe9d0ec00b6791ec6e1a5946e8cf522b
#
_entry.id   fe9d0ec00b6791ec6e1a5946e8cf522b
#
_cell.length_a   1.000
_cell.length_b   1.000
_cell.length_c   1.000
_cell.angle_alpha   90.00
_cell.angle_beta   90.00
_cell.angle_gamma   90.00
#
_symmetry.space_group_name_H-M   'P 1'
#
loop_
_entity.id
_entity.type
_entity.pdbx_description
1 polymer ?
#
loop_
_entity_poly.entity_id
_entity_poly.type
_entity_poly.pdbx_seq_one_letter_code
_entity_poly.pdbx_strand_id
1 'polypeptide(L)'
;MIIICEPIARGSTHEKFNSGFLYGLHLAYPQDDIRFYADTTQIEAIKKIIDYDKIKIENIEYVPIRVKNLHGVRGVLTYSSIFKKIFSDAIEAKVNKIFFLSFNPTILFVIKKLKQKIKFTEMKFTFVLHGSFETVANGYDKPTQLSLPIRKIKNQNDIKYKLRIISQTKFTDLPKVISPFIDRFMPGQLIFNKLFTDRKMLLWNHSADYRYIALSPHIIKNAEKYIDVKELNMHTVILPTVFREPSAQPDNEYVKFAIFGYGNPLVLHNILVKLSQKDLKHPYEIRIIGMDNRGTSEFPNVTCPSPGKRLDRSEMEKYAEDIDAFLILYDKSRYRLSCTGSILESLSYTKPILHFDNYCINAFNRPDNPIGICCNSLDEFVCKMEDIIENYEAYRFEFQNFRNNILKLRKECVIENSAL
;
A
#
# COMPACT_ATOMS: atom_id res chain seq x y z
N MET A 1 18.71 1.00 22.31
CA MET A 1 17.63 0.06 21.88
C MET A 1 16.44 0.84 21.33
N ILE A 2 15.81 0.33 20.28
CA ILE A 2 14.59 0.89 19.66
C ILE A 2 13.48 -0.17 19.72
N ILE A 3 12.26 0.25 20.07
CA ILE A 3 11.08 -0.62 20.03
C ILE A 3 10.25 -0.30 18.79
N ILE A 4 9.86 -1.35 18.06
CA ILE A 4 8.98 -1.27 16.89
C ILE A 4 7.79 -2.18 17.14
N CYS A 5 6.59 -1.69 16.87
CA CYS A 5 5.36 -2.45 17.03
C CYS A 5 4.52 -2.40 15.75
N GLU A 6 4.14 -3.58 15.22
CA GLU A 6 3.13 -3.73 14.18
C GLU A 6 1.87 -4.35 14.80
N PRO A 7 0.90 -3.54 15.24
CA PRO A 7 -0.23 -4.02 16.01
C PRO A 7 -1.44 -4.46 15.17
N ILE A 8 -1.37 -4.42 13.84
CA ILE A 8 -2.51 -4.71 12.96
C ILE A 8 -2.19 -5.77 11.91
N ALA A 9 -1.05 -5.67 11.23
CA ALA A 9 -0.72 -6.52 10.10
C ALA A 9 -0.45 -7.98 10.50
N ARG A 10 -0.84 -8.90 9.64
CA ARG A 10 -0.70 -10.35 9.79
C ARG A 10 -0.29 -10.99 8.47
N GLY A 11 0.40 -12.11 8.57
CA GLY A 11 0.89 -12.84 7.41
C GLY A 11 1.71 -11.90 6.52
N SER A 12 1.45 -11.88 5.25
CA SER A 12 2.16 -11.04 4.29
C SER A 12 1.53 -9.65 4.05
N THR A 13 0.56 -9.22 4.91
CA THR A 13 0.06 -7.84 4.87
C THR A 13 1.18 -6.89 5.30
N HIS A 14 1.53 -5.89 4.49
CA HIS A 14 2.63 -4.94 4.73
C HIS A 14 4.03 -5.57 4.90
N GLU A 15 4.24 -6.82 4.55
CA GLU A 15 5.53 -7.51 4.77
C GLU A 15 6.72 -6.78 4.14
N LYS A 16 6.57 -6.29 2.88
CA LYS A 16 7.62 -5.51 2.19
C LYS A 16 7.91 -4.18 2.87
N PHE A 17 6.85 -3.48 3.25
CA PHE A 17 6.97 -2.22 3.96
C PHE A 17 7.65 -2.43 5.31
N ASN A 18 7.19 -3.40 6.09
CA ASN A 18 7.71 -3.65 7.43
C ASN A 18 9.18 -4.09 7.38
N SER A 19 9.57 -4.96 6.44
CA SER A 19 10.98 -5.33 6.26
C SER A 19 11.84 -4.15 5.80
N GLY A 20 11.34 -3.32 4.88
CA GLY A 20 12.03 -2.10 4.45
C GLY A 20 12.20 -1.09 5.58
N PHE A 21 11.19 -0.94 6.44
CA PHE A 21 11.24 -0.05 7.59
C PHE A 21 12.24 -0.54 8.65
N LEU A 22 12.26 -1.84 8.95
CA LEU A 22 13.24 -2.45 9.85
C LEU A 22 14.66 -2.24 9.33
N TYR A 23 14.87 -2.47 8.03
CA TYR A 23 16.18 -2.25 7.40
C TYR A 23 16.58 -0.78 7.42
N GLY A 24 15.67 0.14 7.09
CA GLY A 24 15.93 1.58 7.16
C GLY A 24 16.29 2.06 8.58
N LEU A 25 15.62 1.53 9.61
CA LEU A 25 15.99 1.81 11.01
C LEU A 25 17.35 1.23 11.40
N HIS A 26 17.67 0.02 10.96
CA HIS A 26 19.00 -0.56 11.18
C HIS A 26 20.10 0.28 10.53
N LEU A 27 19.88 0.79 9.32
CA LEU A 27 20.84 1.70 8.67
C LEU A 27 20.97 3.04 9.39
N ALA A 28 19.86 3.59 9.88
CA ALA A 28 19.84 4.87 10.60
C ALA A 28 20.45 4.76 12.01
N TYR A 29 20.35 3.61 12.64
CA TYR A 29 20.78 3.34 14.01
C TYR A 29 21.56 2.01 14.10
N PRO A 30 22.72 1.89 13.45
CA PRO A 30 23.43 0.60 13.29
C PRO A 30 23.96 0.01 14.60
N GLN A 31 24.08 0.83 15.66
CA GLN A 31 24.54 0.40 16.96
C GLN A 31 23.40 0.10 17.96
N ASP A 32 22.16 0.35 17.55
CA ASP A 32 21.01 0.14 18.39
C ASP A 32 20.43 -1.27 18.22
N ASP A 33 20.15 -1.94 19.33
CA ASP A 33 19.32 -3.14 19.32
C ASP A 33 17.88 -2.78 18.94
N ILE A 34 17.27 -3.61 18.12
CA ILE A 34 15.87 -3.46 17.68
C ILE A 34 15.04 -4.57 18.30
N ARG A 35 13.96 -4.21 18.99
CA ARG A 35 12.94 -5.15 19.45
C ARG A 35 11.64 -4.95 18.68
N PHE A 36 11.26 -5.98 17.89
CA PHE A 36 10.11 -5.92 17.01
C PHE A 36 8.94 -6.75 17.51
N TYR A 37 7.86 -6.10 17.89
CA TYR A 37 6.61 -6.71 18.35
C TYR A 37 5.61 -6.82 17.20
N ALA A 38 5.24 -8.04 16.80
CA ALA A 38 4.25 -8.30 15.75
C ALA A 38 3.57 -9.66 15.91
N ASP A 39 2.54 -9.92 15.09
CA ASP A 39 1.94 -11.25 14.99
C ASP A 39 2.97 -12.28 14.51
N THR A 40 2.91 -13.51 15.02
CA THR A 40 3.83 -14.59 14.64
C THR A 40 3.89 -14.79 13.13
N THR A 41 2.73 -14.77 12.46
CA THR A 41 2.67 -14.96 11.00
C THR A 41 3.28 -13.77 10.23
N GLN A 42 3.24 -12.57 10.80
CA GLN A 42 3.90 -11.39 10.25
C GLN A 42 5.42 -11.50 10.40
N ILE A 43 5.89 -11.93 11.57
CA ILE A 43 7.34 -12.15 11.82
C ILE A 43 7.90 -13.17 10.84
N GLU A 44 7.19 -14.29 10.63
CA GLU A 44 7.58 -15.32 9.66
C GLU A 44 7.64 -14.78 8.23
N ALA A 45 6.65 -13.97 7.83
CA ALA A 45 6.61 -13.37 6.49
C ALA A 45 7.78 -12.39 6.29
N ILE A 46 8.07 -11.55 7.29
CA ILE A 46 9.20 -10.61 7.24
C ILE A 46 10.54 -11.36 7.17
N LYS A 47 10.74 -12.39 8.00
CA LYS A 47 11.96 -13.22 7.95
C LYS A 47 12.17 -13.83 6.58
N LYS A 48 11.11 -14.38 5.95
CA LYS A 48 11.20 -14.92 4.59
C LYS A 48 11.65 -13.88 3.57
N ILE A 49 11.18 -12.62 3.68
CA ILE A 49 11.64 -11.54 2.78
C ILE A 49 13.11 -11.20 3.05
N ILE A 50 13.48 -11.04 4.31
CA ILE A 50 14.84 -10.72 4.72
C ILE A 50 15.81 -11.79 4.19
N ASP A 51 15.47 -13.06 4.37
CA ASP A 51 16.28 -14.19 3.89
C ASP A 51 16.32 -14.24 2.36
N TYR A 52 15.18 -14.06 1.70
CA TYR A 52 15.06 -14.10 0.24
C TYR A 52 15.85 -12.97 -0.43
N ASP A 53 15.77 -11.74 0.09
CA ASP A 53 16.47 -10.58 -0.42
C ASP A 53 17.93 -10.48 0.10
N LYS A 54 18.38 -11.47 0.90
CA LYS A 54 19.72 -11.52 1.51
C LYS A 54 20.06 -10.25 2.30
N ILE A 55 19.06 -9.67 2.97
CA ILE A 55 19.21 -8.50 3.80
C ILE A 55 19.87 -8.91 5.12
N LYS A 56 20.84 -8.16 5.57
CA LYS A 56 21.40 -8.33 6.91
C LYS A 56 20.85 -7.25 7.83
N ILE A 57 20.11 -7.65 8.86
CA ILE A 57 19.70 -6.81 9.97
C ILE A 57 20.27 -7.45 11.22
N GLU A 58 21.29 -6.83 11.77
CA GLU A 58 21.92 -7.28 13.01
C GLU A 58 21.14 -6.75 14.22
N ASN A 59 21.28 -7.41 15.36
CA ASN A 59 20.72 -6.97 16.64
C ASN A 59 19.19 -6.78 16.68
N ILE A 60 18.43 -7.67 16.00
CA ILE A 60 16.97 -7.66 16.04
C ILE A 60 16.40 -8.82 16.88
N GLU A 61 15.60 -8.48 17.88
CA GLU A 61 14.80 -9.41 18.66
C GLU A 61 13.35 -9.39 18.19
N TYR A 62 12.82 -10.54 17.76
CA TYR A 62 11.43 -10.69 17.35
C TYR A 62 10.56 -11.17 18.52
N VAL A 63 9.61 -10.35 18.94
CA VAL A 63 8.70 -10.65 20.06
C VAL A 63 7.28 -10.86 19.56
N PRO A 64 6.76 -12.10 19.58
CA PRO A 64 5.42 -12.36 19.10
C PRO A 64 4.35 -11.76 20.03
N ILE A 65 3.38 -11.07 19.43
CA ILE A 65 2.17 -10.56 20.09
C ILE A 65 0.93 -11.08 19.36
N ARG A 66 -0.13 -11.28 20.14
CA ARG A 66 -1.40 -11.69 19.56
C ARG A 66 -2.17 -10.50 19.02
N VAL A 67 -2.07 -10.30 17.72
CA VAL A 67 -2.68 -9.17 17.02
C VAL A 67 -4.09 -9.53 16.51
N LYS A 68 -5.01 -8.58 16.65
CA LYS A 68 -6.33 -8.62 16.01
C LYS A 68 -6.71 -7.19 15.68
N ASN A 69 -7.16 -6.92 14.45
CA ASN A 69 -7.69 -5.59 14.12
C ASN A 69 -9.07 -5.40 14.79
N LEU A 70 -9.04 -4.93 16.04
CA LEU A 70 -10.21 -4.77 16.89
C LEU A 70 -10.56 -3.29 17.02
N HIS A 71 -11.85 -3.03 17.10
CA HIS A 71 -12.41 -1.71 17.39
C HIS A 71 -13.32 -1.80 18.63
N GLY A 72 -13.74 -0.65 19.16
CA GLY A 72 -14.65 -0.58 20.28
C GLY A 72 -14.03 -1.02 21.59
N VAL A 73 -14.89 -1.37 22.56
CA VAL A 73 -14.48 -1.74 23.92
C VAL A 73 -13.53 -2.94 23.94
N ARG A 74 -13.79 -3.96 23.10
CA ARG A 74 -12.90 -5.13 22.97
C ARG A 74 -11.49 -4.71 22.50
N GLY A 75 -11.43 -3.79 21.54
CA GLY A 75 -10.16 -3.23 21.08
C GLY A 75 -9.43 -2.52 22.20
N VAL A 76 -10.10 -1.64 22.93
CA VAL A 76 -9.50 -0.90 24.06
C VAL A 76 -8.92 -1.85 25.09
N LEU A 77 -9.66 -2.89 25.50
CA LEU A 77 -9.18 -3.86 26.51
C LEU A 77 -7.97 -4.66 25.99
N THR A 78 -8.06 -5.21 24.79
CA THR A 78 -6.99 -6.02 24.20
C THR A 78 -5.72 -5.21 23.99
N TYR A 79 -5.82 -4.04 23.34
CA TYR A 79 -4.65 -3.19 23.12
C TYR A 79 -4.07 -2.61 24.40
N SER A 80 -4.90 -2.32 25.41
CA SER A 80 -4.39 -1.89 26.71
C SER A 80 -3.51 -2.95 27.38
N SER A 81 -3.85 -4.22 27.27
CA SER A 81 -3.02 -5.32 27.80
C SER A 81 -1.70 -5.42 27.03
N ILE A 82 -1.75 -5.41 25.70
CA ILE A 82 -0.55 -5.51 24.84
C ILE A 82 0.40 -4.33 25.09
N PHE A 83 -0.11 -3.10 25.04
CA PHE A 83 0.75 -1.91 25.16
C PHE A 83 1.24 -1.67 26.58
N LYS A 84 0.53 -2.09 27.63
CA LYS A 84 1.08 -2.09 28.99
C LYS A 84 2.35 -2.94 29.07
N LYS A 85 2.33 -4.13 28.46
CA LYS A 85 3.53 -4.99 28.42
C LYS A 85 4.66 -4.30 27.65
N ILE A 86 4.42 -3.83 26.42
CA ILE A 86 5.43 -3.15 25.60
C ILE A 86 6.02 -1.93 26.32
N PHE A 87 5.19 -1.15 27.02
CA PHE A 87 5.66 0.03 27.76
C PHE A 87 6.43 -0.36 29.03
N SER A 88 6.05 -1.47 29.69
CA SER A 88 6.84 -2.02 30.80
C SER A 88 8.23 -2.44 30.33
N ASP A 89 8.29 -3.18 29.20
CA ASP A 89 9.56 -3.62 28.58
C ASP A 89 10.41 -2.40 28.16
N ALA A 90 9.76 -1.33 27.64
CA ALA A 90 10.44 -0.10 27.26
C ALA A 90 11.04 0.65 28.47
N ILE A 91 10.31 0.72 29.58
CA ILE A 91 10.75 1.37 30.82
C ILE A 91 11.93 0.61 31.40
N GLU A 92 11.83 -0.72 31.51
CA GLU A 92 12.88 -1.59 32.06
C GLU A 92 14.18 -1.46 31.24
N ALA A 93 14.06 -1.44 29.90
CA ALA A 93 15.19 -1.28 28.99
C ALA A 93 15.62 0.18 28.76
N LYS A 94 15.01 1.17 29.46
CA LYS A 94 15.27 2.62 29.31
C LYS A 94 15.16 3.10 27.86
N VAL A 95 14.19 2.55 27.11
CA VAL A 95 13.94 2.91 25.70
C VAL A 95 13.17 4.22 25.64
N ASN A 96 13.63 5.14 24.80
CA ASN A 96 12.96 6.43 24.59
C ASN A 96 12.33 6.58 23.21
N LYS A 97 12.48 5.60 22.29
CA LYS A 97 11.92 5.62 20.94
C LYS A 97 11.05 4.41 20.69
N ILE A 98 9.77 4.62 20.43
CA ILE A 98 8.81 3.56 20.06
C ILE A 98 8.15 3.92 18.73
N PHE A 99 8.23 3.02 17.77
CA PHE A 99 7.61 3.15 16.45
C PHE A 99 6.39 2.23 16.35
N PHE A 100 5.28 2.75 15.84
CA PHE A 100 4.09 2.00 15.49
C PHE A 100 3.94 2.01 13.97
N LEU A 101 4.15 0.85 13.34
CA LEU A 101 4.14 0.74 11.88
C LEU A 101 2.74 0.83 11.30
N SER A 102 1.73 0.52 12.09
CA SER A 102 0.33 0.74 11.76
C SER A 102 -0.47 1.13 12.99
N PHE A 103 -1.60 1.78 12.81
CA PHE A 103 -2.54 2.08 13.88
C PHE A 103 -3.96 2.29 13.35
N ASN A 104 -4.91 2.20 14.25
CA ASN A 104 -6.29 2.65 14.05
C ASN A 104 -6.68 3.60 15.19
N PRO A 105 -7.85 4.28 15.13
CA PRO A 105 -8.25 5.23 16.17
C PRO A 105 -8.26 4.65 17.59
N THR A 106 -8.61 3.36 17.75
CA THR A 106 -8.63 2.68 19.04
C THR A 106 -7.22 2.49 19.60
N ILE A 107 -6.28 2.09 18.77
CA ILE A 107 -4.86 1.94 19.12
C ILE A 107 -4.30 3.29 19.58
N LEU A 108 -4.50 4.32 18.78
CA LEU A 108 -4.00 5.66 19.09
C LEU A 108 -4.57 6.20 20.40
N PHE A 109 -5.87 6.00 20.63
CA PHE A 109 -6.53 6.33 21.90
C PHE A 109 -5.87 5.61 23.08
N VAL A 110 -5.68 4.30 22.97
CA VAL A 110 -5.11 3.49 24.08
C VAL A 110 -3.68 3.92 24.39
N ILE A 111 -2.85 4.13 23.37
CA ILE A 111 -1.46 4.56 23.55
C ILE A 111 -1.41 5.92 24.25
N LYS A 112 -2.15 6.91 23.76
CA LYS A 112 -2.21 8.25 24.35
C LYS A 112 -2.72 8.22 25.79
N LYS A 113 -3.74 7.38 26.08
CA LYS A 113 -4.27 7.23 27.44
C LYS A 113 -3.29 6.53 28.38
N LEU A 114 -2.57 5.52 27.91
CA LEU A 114 -1.54 4.85 28.72
C LEU A 114 -0.37 5.80 29.01
N LYS A 115 0.08 6.55 28.02
CA LYS A 115 1.16 7.55 28.21
C LYS A 115 0.83 8.56 29.30
N GLN A 116 -0.43 9.04 29.40
CA GLN A 116 -0.84 9.95 30.46
C GLN A 116 -0.67 9.36 31.89
N LYS A 117 -0.74 8.02 32.01
CA LYS A 117 -0.61 7.32 33.28
C LYS A 117 0.83 6.97 33.63
N ILE A 118 1.71 6.98 32.65
CA ILE A 118 3.11 6.60 32.83
C ILE A 118 3.91 7.87 33.07
N LYS A 119 4.56 7.96 34.23
CA LYS A 119 5.41 9.10 34.63
C LYS A 119 6.75 9.17 33.86
N PHE A 120 6.87 8.48 32.73
CA PHE A 120 8.08 8.47 31.91
C PHE A 120 8.06 9.61 30.91
N THR A 121 8.77 10.70 31.22
CA THR A 121 8.69 11.97 30.50
C THR A 121 9.45 11.98 29.15
N GLU A 122 10.38 11.06 28.94
CA GLU A 122 11.29 11.09 27.78
C GLU A 122 10.88 10.19 26.61
N MET A 123 9.80 9.43 26.74
CA MET A 123 9.37 8.47 25.74
C MET A 123 8.70 9.17 24.56
N LYS A 124 9.27 9.03 23.36
CA LYS A 124 8.75 9.53 22.09
C LYS A 124 8.08 8.42 21.29
N PHE A 125 6.94 8.72 20.71
CA PHE A 125 6.13 7.79 19.93
C PHE A 125 6.05 8.25 18.49
N THR A 126 6.44 7.38 17.58
CA THR A 126 6.36 7.64 16.14
C THR A 126 5.31 6.73 15.51
N PHE A 127 4.36 7.30 14.78
CA PHE A 127 3.26 6.61 14.13
C PHE A 127 3.38 6.71 12.63
N VAL A 128 3.33 5.57 11.93
CA VAL A 128 3.35 5.54 10.47
C VAL A 128 1.93 5.61 9.91
N LEU A 129 1.70 6.55 9.01
CA LEU A 129 0.40 6.83 8.40
C LEU A 129 0.22 6.00 7.11
N HIS A 130 -0.35 4.81 7.20
CA HIS A 130 -0.67 4.01 6.03
C HIS A 130 -1.91 4.49 5.27
N GLY A 131 -3.05 4.50 5.91
CA GLY A 131 -4.32 4.88 5.31
C GLY A 131 -5.22 5.70 6.23
N SER A 132 -4.73 6.07 7.40
CA SER A 132 -5.51 6.77 8.43
C SER A 132 -6.03 8.12 7.95
N PHE A 133 -5.29 8.84 7.10
CA PHE A 133 -5.74 10.10 6.54
C PHE A 133 -6.78 9.98 5.44
N GLU A 134 -6.89 8.85 4.75
CA GLU A 134 -7.99 8.62 3.80
C GLU A 134 -9.35 8.67 4.53
N THR A 135 -9.41 8.20 5.77
CA THR A 135 -10.63 8.27 6.59
C THR A 135 -10.90 9.68 7.09
N VAL A 136 -9.87 10.50 7.31
CA VAL A 136 -10.02 11.93 7.64
C VAL A 136 -10.70 12.67 6.49
N ALA A 137 -10.21 12.51 5.27
CA ALA A 137 -10.80 13.12 4.08
C ALA A 137 -12.26 12.66 3.83
N ASN A 138 -12.53 11.37 4.01
CA ASN A 138 -13.87 10.80 3.82
C ASN A 138 -14.91 11.36 4.79
N GLY A 139 -14.49 11.90 5.93
CA GLY A 139 -15.38 12.59 6.87
C GLY A 139 -15.77 14.00 6.44
N TYR A 140 -15.02 14.60 5.52
CA TYR A 140 -15.25 15.96 4.99
C TYR A 140 -15.93 15.96 3.63
N ASP A 141 -15.52 15.09 2.74
CA ASP A 141 -16.09 14.96 1.40
C ASP A 141 -17.44 14.24 1.50
N LYS A 142 -18.52 15.00 1.72
CA LYS A 142 -19.90 14.46 1.59
C LYS A 142 -20.09 13.88 0.18
N PRO A 143 -20.76 12.86 0.00
CA PRO A 143 -21.18 11.60 0.62
C PRO A 143 -20.50 10.39 -0.01
N THR A 144 -19.19 10.42 -0.17
CA THR A 144 -18.41 9.30 -0.68
C THR A 144 -18.43 8.10 0.28
N GLN A 145 -19.00 8.26 1.48
CA GLN A 145 -19.11 7.17 2.46
C GLN A 145 -20.13 6.07 2.09
N LEU A 146 -21.06 6.33 1.19
CA LEU A 146 -21.89 5.29 0.58
C LEU A 146 -21.24 4.65 -0.65
N SER A 147 -20.04 5.04 -0.97
CA SER A 147 -19.31 4.64 -2.16
C SER A 147 -18.55 3.32 -2.06
N LEU A 148 -19.04 2.40 -1.27
CA LEU A 148 -18.68 1.00 -1.32
C LEU A 148 -19.96 0.20 -1.52
N PRO A 149 -19.98 -0.61 -2.39
CA PRO A 149 -19.78 -0.83 -3.81
C PRO A 149 -20.90 -0.32 -4.69
N ILE A 150 -21.79 0.53 -4.14
CA ILE A 150 -22.74 1.30 -4.93
C ILE A 150 -22.12 2.67 -5.23
N ARG A 151 -20.88 2.70 -5.73
CA ARG A 151 -20.48 3.84 -6.56
C ARG A 151 -21.46 3.91 -7.69
N LYS A 152 -22.04 5.09 -7.90
CA LYS A 152 -22.99 5.37 -8.98
C LYS A 152 -22.60 4.55 -10.19
N ILE A 153 -23.49 3.64 -10.58
CA ILE A 153 -23.37 2.94 -11.85
C ILE A 153 -23.37 4.04 -12.89
N LYS A 154 -22.18 4.39 -13.38
CA LYS A 154 -22.01 5.56 -14.25
C LYS A 154 -22.39 5.25 -15.68
N ASN A 155 -22.33 3.98 -16.07
CA ASN A 155 -22.65 3.57 -17.44
C ASN A 155 -23.12 2.10 -17.51
N GLN A 156 -23.57 1.69 -18.66
CA GLN A 156 -24.09 0.33 -18.92
C GLN A 156 -22.98 -0.75 -18.79
N ASN A 157 -21.72 -0.40 -19.04
CA ASN A 157 -20.58 -1.33 -18.88
C ASN A 157 -20.31 -1.64 -17.42
N ASP A 158 -20.48 -0.68 -16.51
CA ASP A 158 -20.34 -0.90 -15.07
C ASP A 158 -21.37 -1.88 -14.54
N ILE A 159 -22.61 -1.83 -15.06
CA ILE A 159 -23.68 -2.77 -14.72
C ILE A 159 -23.33 -4.17 -15.22
N LYS A 160 -22.97 -4.29 -16.49
CA LYS A 160 -22.60 -5.58 -17.11
C LYS A 160 -21.43 -6.22 -16.37
N TYR A 161 -20.39 -5.44 -16.04
CA TYR A 161 -19.24 -5.93 -15.28
C TYR A 161 -19.65 -6.47 -13.90
N LYS A 162 -20.48 -5.73 -13.14
CA LYS A 162 -20.94 -6.15 -11.81
C LYS A 162 -21.80 -7.40 -11.87
N LEU A 163 -22.70 -7.49 -12.83
CA LEU A 163 -23.54 -8.67 -13.02
C LEU A 163 -22.69 -9.90 -13.38
N ARG A 164 -21.66 -9.72 -14.20
CA ARG A 164 -20.72 -10.78 -14.54
C ARG A 164 -19.94 -11.27 -13.31
N ILE A 165 -19.41 -10.37 -12.47
CA ILE A 165 -18.73 -10.77 -11.23
C ILE A 165 -19.66 -11.59 -10.35
N ILE A 166 -20.90 -11.15 -10.15
CA ILE A 166 -21.90 -11.89 -9.35
C ILE A 166 -22.17 -13.28 -9.94
N SER A 167 -22.34 -13.38 -11.26
CA SER A 167 -22.59 -14.65 -11.92
C SER A 167 -21.40 -15.64 -11.87
N GLN A 168 -20.18 -15.12 -11.78
CA GLN A 168 -18.96 -15.92 -11.66
C GLN A 168 -18.58 -16.23 -10.20
N THR A 169 -19.26 -15.64 -9.21
CA THR A 169 -18.96 -15.86 -7.79
C THR A 169 -19.56 -17.20 -7.35
N LYS A 170 -18.75 -18.11 -6.83
CA LYS A 170 -19.25 -19.35 -6.24
C LYS A 170 -20.13 -19.04 -5.05
N PHE A 171 -21.20 -19.83 -4.85
CA PHE A 171 -22.15 -19.67 -3.75
C PHE A 171 -21.45 -19.66 -2.37
N THR A 172 -20.38 -20.42 -2.23
CA THR A 172 -19.54 -20.49 -1.02
C THR A 172 -18.78 -19.18 -0.71
N ASP A 173 -18.57 -18.34 -1.70
CA ASP A 173 -17.86 -17.05 -1.55
C ASP A 173 -18.79 -15.86 -1.43
N LEU A 174 -20.09 -16.05 -1.64
CA LEU A 174 -21.11 -15.01 -1.51
C LEU A 174 -21.10 -14.34 -0.11
N PRO A 175 -20.93 -15.08 1.00
CA PRO A 175 -20.79 -14.47 2.33
C PRO A 175 -19.57 -13.56 2.45
N LYS A 176 -18.45 -13.87 1.79
CA LYS A 176 -17.23 -13.03 1.81
C LYS A 176 -17.44 -11.72 1.07
N VAL A 177 -18.30 -11.71 0.05
CA VAL A 177 -18.67 -10.50 -0.71
C VAL A 177 -19.68 -9.65 0.06
N ILE A 178 -20.57 -10.27 0.85
CA ILE A 178 -21.65 -9.60 1.58
C ILE A 178 -21.26 -9.22 3.02
N SER A 179 -20.39 -9.98 3.69
CA SER A 179 -19.97 -9.78 5.08
C SER A 179 -19.46 -8.35 5.39
N PRO A 180 -18.66 -7.68 4.54
CA PRO A 180 -18.25 -6.30 4.77
C PRO A 180 -19.43 -5.30 4.84
N PHE A 181 -20.60 -5.66 4.30
CA PHE A 181 -21.82 -4.85 4.40
C PHE A 181 -22.52 -5.01 5.74
N ILE A 182 -22.62 -6.24 6.24
CA ILE A 182 -23.35 -6.55 7.47
C ILE A 182 -22.60 -5.98 8.69
N ASP A 183 -21.26 -6.15 8.75
CA ASP A 183 -20.43 -5.66 9.86
C ASP A 183 -20.47 -4.14 10.00
N ARG A 184 -20.72 -3.42 8.92
CA ARG A 184 -20.75 -1.95 8.89
C ARG A 184 -22.02 -1.33 9.46
N PHE A 185 -23.10 -2.09 9.53
CA PHE A 185 -24.41 -1.62 10.00
C PHE A 185 -24.75 -2.00 11.45
N MET A 186 -23.81 -2.61 12.18
CA MET A 186 -23.99 -2.86 13.62
C MET A 186 -24.10 -1.53 14.38
N PRO A 187 -25.20 -1.26 15.13
CA PRO A 187 -25.44 0.03 15.79
C PRO A 187 -24.31 0.48 16.72
N GLY A 188 -23.69 -0.45 17.45
CA GLY A 188 -22.55 -0.16 18.31
C GLY A 188 -21.27 0.30 17.57
N GLN A 189 -21.04 -0.22 16.35
CA GLN A 189 -19.93 0.17 15.49
C GLN A 189 -20.12 1.59 14.95
N LEU A 190 -21.37 1.97 14.62
CA LEU A 190 -21.68 3.31 14.11
C LEU A 190 -21.44 4.39 15.18
N ILE A 191 -21.84 4.15 16.43
CA ILE A 191 -21.62 5.07 17.55
C ILE A 191 -20.12 5.19 17.82
N PHE A 192 -19.41 4.05 17.87
CA PHE A 192 -17.97 4.04 18.12
C PHE A 192 -17.21 4.77 17.04
N ASN A 193 -17.55 4.54 15.75
CA ASN A 193 -16.91 5.22 14.62
C ASN A 193 -17.16 6.74 14.61
N LYS A 194 -18.27 7.22 15.17
CA LYS A 194 -18.53 8.66 15.35
C LYS A 194 -17.68 9.30 16.46
N LEU A 195 -17.39 8.54 17.51
CA LEU A 195 -16.63 9.02 18.67
C LEU A 195 -15.11 8.91 18.45
N PHE A 196 -14.66 7.83 17.83
CA PHE A 196 -13.25 7.51 17.61
C PHE A 196 -12.90 7.58 16.13
N THR A 197 -12.91 8.79 15.56
CA THR A 197 -12.41 9.02 14.21
C THR A 197 -10.90 9.25 14.22
N ASP A 198 -10.22 8.92 13.12
CA ASP A 198 -8.78 9.17 12.99
C ASP A 198 -8.46 10.64 13.29
N ARG A 199 -9.21 11.58 12.72
CA ARG A 199 -9.01 13.02 12.98
C ARG A 199 -9.10 13.38 14.46
N LYS A 200 -10.15 12.93 15.14
CA LYS A 200 -10.32 13.22 16.57
C LYS A 200 -9.19 12.64 17.39
N MET A 201 -8.78 11.42 17.08
CA MET A 201 -7.71 10.73 17.83
C MET A 201 -6.33 11.30 17.54
N LEU A 202 -6.08 11.79 16.34
CA LEU A 202 -4.83 12.50 16.00
C LEU A 202 -4.69 13.79 16.81
N LEU A 203 -5.75 14.60 16.89
CA LEU A 203 -5.75 15.86 17.62
C LEU A 203 -5.91 15.70 19.13
N TRP A 204 -6.63 14.66 19.58
CA TRP A 204 -6.88 14.45 20.99
C TRP A 204 -5.58 14.22 21.76
N ASN A 205 -5.39 14.99 22.81
CA ASN A 205 -4.23 14.91 23.70
C ASN A 205 -2.89 14.85 22.92
N HIS A 206 -2.75 15.74 21.95
CA HIS A 206 -1.51 15.88 21.19
C HIS A 206 -0.43 16.53 22.02
N SER A 207 0.81 16.11 21.86
CA SER A 207 2.01 16.68 22.49
C SER A 207 3.22 16.53 21.55
N ALA A 208 4.30 17.23 21.84
CA ALA A 208 5.56 17.13 21.09
C ALA A 208 6.21 15.73 21.14
N ASP A 209 5.71 14.85 22.03
CA ASP A 209 6.20 13.46 22.11
C ASP A 209 5.64 12.55 21.02
N TYR A 210 4.64 13.02 20.28
CA TYR A 210 4.05 12.28 19.16
C TYR A 210 4.57 12.81 17.85
N ARG A 211 5.17 11.92 17.06
CA ARG A 211 5.63 12.16 15.70
C ARG A 211 4.81 11.31 14.74
N TYR A 212 4.49 11.84 13.57
CA TYR A 212 3.79 11.12 12.53
C TYR A 212 4.62 11.07 11.28
N ILE A 213 4.73 9.88 10.67
CA ILE A 213 5.46 9.66 9.42
C ILE A 213 4.45 9.46 8.29
N ALA A 214 4.46 10.37 7.33
CA ALA A 214 3.76 10.21 6.06
C ALA A 214 4.68 9.52 5.05
N LEU A 215 4.14 8.55 4.31
CA LEU A 215 4.91 7.68 3.42
C LEU A 215 5.17 8.29 2.03
N SER A 216 4.80 9.54 1.83
CA SER A 216 5.10 10.33 0.62
C SER A 216 4.72 11.79 0.84
N PRO A 217 5.41 12.76 0.19
CA PRO A 217 5.15 14.20 0.32
C PRO A 217 3.72 14.61 -0.03
N HIS A 218 3.08 13.97 -1.00
CA HIS A 218 1.72 14.28 -1.42
C HIS A 218 0.70 14.10 -0.28
N ILE A 219 0.97 13.20 0.68
CA ILE A 219 0.08 12.95 1.82
C ILE A 219 -0.03 14.20 2.69
N ILE A 220 1.11 14.81 3.04
CA ILE A 220 1.12 16.04 3.85
C ILE A 220 0.42 17.17 3.08
N LYS A 221 0.83 17.42 1.85
CA LYS A 221 0.24 18.47 0.99
C LYS A 221 -1.28 18.35 0.85
N ASN A 222 -1.77 17.14 0.69
CA ASN A 222 -3.21 16.92 0.56
C ASN A 222 -3.95 16.91 1.90
N ALA A 223 -3.28 16.53 3.00
CA ALA A 223 -3.86 16.51 4.34
C ALA A 223 -4.14 17.93 4.88
N GLU A 224 -3.38 18.94 4.46
CA GLU A 224 -3.56 20.35 4.85
C GLU A 224 -4.98 20.87 4.56
N LYS A 225 -5.70 20.26 3.61
CA LYS A 225 -7.10 20.59 3.30
C LYS A 225 -8.08 20.15 4.37
N TYR A 226 -7.70 19.23 5.24
CA TYR A 226 -8.59 18.54 6.18
C TYR A 226 -8.19 18.68 7.63
N ILE A 227 -6.92 18.92 7.90
CA ILE A 227 -6.35 18.99 9.24
C ILE A 227 -5.16 19.95 9.24
N ASP A 228 -4.96 20.67 10.33
CA ASP A 228 -3.73 21.45 10.50
C ASP A 228 -2.56 20.50 10.77
N VAL A 229 -1.79 20.25 9.71
CA VAL A 229 -0.63 19.35 9.77
C VAL A 229 0.55 19.94 10.52
N LYS A 230 0.58 21.27 10.70
CA LYS A 230 1.66 21.94 11.44
C LYS A 230 1.57 21.66 12.94
N GLU A 231 0.35 21.48 13.45
CA GLU A 231 0.13 21.06 14.83
C GLU A 231 0.58 19.62 15.09
N LEU A 232 0.66 18.81 14.01
CA LEU A 232 0.99 17.41 14.10
C LEU A 232 2.45 17.17 13.73
N ASN A 233 3.41 17.28 14.52
CA ASN A 233 4.82 16.96 14.27
C ASN A 233 5.04 15.88 13.17
N MET A 234 4.73 16.24 11.90
CA MET A 234 4.69 15.35 10.74
C MET A 234 5.98 15.43 9.95
N HIS A 235 6.46 14.25 9.55
CA HIS A 235 7.63 14.10 8.70
C HIS A 235 7.28 13.22 7.50
N THR A 236 7.98 13.40 6.41
CA THR A 236 7.85 12.55 5.23
C THR A 236 9.01 11.57 5.17
N VAL A 237 8.68 10.34 4.86
CA VAL A 237 9.63 9.31 4.46
C VAL A 237 9.10 8.70 3.17
N ILE A 238 9.94 8.59 2.16
CA ILE A 238 9.53 7.85 0.95
C ILE A 238 9.37 6.39 1.32
N LEU A 239 8.26 5.82 0.89
CA LEU A 239 7.77 4.47 1.24
C LEU A 239 8.92 3.46 1.40
N PRO A 240 9.29 3.06 2.63
CA PRO A 240 10.42 2.21 2.91
C PRO A 240 10.30 0.85 2.22
N THR A 241 11.34 0.46 1.52
CA THR A 241 11.42 -0.85 0.88
C THR A 241 12.87 -1.28 0.67
N VAL A 242 13.08 -2.56 0.50
CA VAL A 242 14.35 -3.11 0.03
C VAL A 242 14.22 -3.46 -1.43
N PHE A 243 15.16 -3.02 -2.21
CA PHE A 243 15.20 -3.29 -3.64
C PHE A 243 16.11 -4.49 -3.92
N ARG A 244 15.66 -5.29 -4.87
CA ARG A 244 16.39 -6.41 -5.43
C ARG A 244 17.43 -5.92 -6.44
N GLU A 245 18.32 -6.84 -6.84
CA GLU A 245 19.13 -6.61 -8.03
C GLU A 245 18.24 -6.29 -9.23
N PRO A 246 18.61 -5.31 -10.04
CA PRO A 246 17.81 -4.93 -11.21
C PRO A 246 17.69 -6.09 -12.20
N SER A 247 16.48 -6.41 -12.63
CA SER A 247 16.27 -7.35 -13.74
C SER A 247 16.75 -6.77 -15.07
N ALA A 248 17.19 -7.60 -16.01
CA ALA A 248 17.46 -7.16 -17.37
C ALA A 248 16.19 -6.66 -18.09
N GLN A 249 16.35 -5.85 -19.12
CA GLN A 249 15.22 -5.55 -19.99
C GLN A 249 14.82 -6.83 -20.75
N PRO A 250 13.52 -7.16 -20.80
CA PRO A 250 13.07 -8.30 -21.59
C PRO A 250 13.35 -8.10 -23.08
N ASP A 251 13.63 -9.19 -23.75
CA ASP A 251 13.73 -9.25 -25.23
C ASP A 251 12.50 -9.97 -25.77
N ASN A 252 11.37 -9.27 -25.76
CA ASN A 252 10.09 -9.81 -26.22
C ASN A 252 9.85 -9.45 -27.70
N GLU A 253 9.17 -10.35 -28.43
CA GLU A 253 8.72 -10.08 -29.79
C GLU A 253 7.53 -9.10 -29.84
N TYR A 254 6.76 -9.00 -28.75
CA TYR A 254 5.63 -8.10 -28.57
C TYR A 254 5.53 -7.65 -27.13
N VAL A 255 4.83 -6.53 -26.92
CA VAL A 255 4.74 -5.92 -25.59
C VAL A 255 3.92 -6.73 -24.61
N LYS A 256 4.47 -6.92 -23.41
CA LYS A 256 3.81 -7.56 -22.28
C LYS A 256 3.61 -6.59 -21.13
N PHE A 257 2.36 -6.35 -20.81
CA PHE A 257 1.97 -5.56 -19.66
C PHE A 257 1.64 -6.46 -18.47
N ALA A 258 1.75 -5.93 -17.25
CA ALA A 258 1.19 -6.61 -16.08
C ALA A 258 0.47 -5.64 -15.13
N ILE A 259 -0.44 -6.20 -14.34
CA ILE A 259 -1.10 -5.54 -13.23
C ILE A 259 -0.70 -6.27 -11.97
N PHE A 260 -0.10 -5.54 -11.03
CA PHE A 260 0.29 -6.09 -9.74
C PHE A 260 -0.65 -5.71 -8.61
N GLY A 261 -0.86 -6.66 -7.70
CA GLY A 261 -1.61 -6.43 -6.48
C GLY A 261 -3.11 -6.25 -6.71
N TYR A 262 -3.71 -5.29 -6.02
CA TYR A 262 -5.16 -5.16 -5.96
C TYR A 262 -5.79 -4.64 -7.26
N GLY A 263 -5.05 -3.90 -8.08
CA GLY A 263 -5.48 -3.35 -9.37
C GLY A 263 -6.83 -2.60 -9.29
N ASN A 264 -7.46 -2.45 -10.45
CA ASN A 264 -8.83 -1.94 -10.57
C ASN A 264 -9.58 -2.73 -11.68
N PRO A 265 -10.23 -3.85 -11.32
CA PRO A 265 -10.85 -4.75 -12.29
C PRO A 265 -11.86 -4.08 -13.22
N LEU A 266 -12.62 -3.10 -12.71
CA LEU A 266 -13.60 -2.37 -13.52
C LEU A 266 -12.92 -1.49 -14.59
N VAL A 267 -11.86 -0.80 -14.21
CA VAL A 267 -11.10 0.03 -15.15
C VAL A 267 -10.41 -0.85 -16.19
N LEU A 268 -9.81 -1.97 -15.76
CA LEU A 268 -9.23 -2.93 -16.70
C LEU A 268 -10.27 -3.44 -17.70
N HIS A 269 -11.44 -3.86 -17.23
CA HIS A 269 -12.51 -4.32 -18.12
C HIS A 269 -12.88 -3.26 -19.16
N ASN A 270 -13.01 -1.99 -18.74
CA ASN A 270 -13.32 -0.88 -19.67
C ASN A 270 -12.19 -0.63 -20.68
N ILE A 271 -10.93 -0.77 -20.27
CA ILE A 271 -9.76 -0.70 -21.18
C ILE A 271 -9.86 -1.82 -22.21
N LEU A 272 -10.07 -3.06 -21.78
CA LEU A 272 -10.13 -4.24 -22.63
C LEU A 272 -11.28 -4.15 -23.66
N VAL A 273 -12.46 -3.69 -23.23
CA VAL A 273 -13.60 -3.46 -24.13
C VAL A 273 -13.24 -2.43 -25.22
N LYS A 274 -12.53 -1.35 -24.88
CA LYS A 274 -12.11 -0.35 -25.85
C LYS A 274 -11.00 -0.87 -26.78
N LEU A 275 -10.03 -1.59 -26.26
CA LEU A 275 -8.95 -2.20 -27.04
C LEU A 275 -9.50 -3.27 -28.01
N SER A 276 -10.50 -4.06 -27.61
CA SER A 276 -11.13 -5.06 -28.50
C SER A 276 -11.90 -4.46 -29.68
N GLN A 277 -12.16 -3.16 -29.66
CA GLN A 277 -12.78 -2.41 -30.76
C GLN A 277 -11.75 -1.79 -31.72
N LYS A 278 -10.46 -1.93 -31.42
CA LYS A 278 -9.35 -1.43 -32.24
C LYS A 278 -8.87 -2.51 -33.20
N ASP A 279 -8.45 -2.08 -34.35
CA ASP A 279 -7.83 -2.95 -35.38
C ASP A 279 -6.30 -2.99 -35.13
N LEU A 280 -5.91 -3.74 -34.08
CA LEU A 280 -4.50 -3.90 -33.67
C LEU A 280 -3.81 -4.91 -34.60
N LYS A 281 -2.68 -4.52 -35.18
CA LYS A 281 -1.89 -5.35 -36.12
C LYS A 281 -0.87 -6.23 -35.39
N HIS A 282 -0.47 -5.81 -34.18
CA HIS A 282 0.53 -6.49 -33.39
C HIS A 282 -0.08 -7.18 -32.17
N PRO A 283 0.43 -8.34 -31.78
CA PRO A 283 0.00 -9.02 -30.55
C PRO A 283 0.43 -8.26 -29.28
N TYR A 284 -0.25 -8.53 -28.19
CA TYR A 284 0.11 -8.04 -26.85
C TYR A 284 -0.40 -9.00 -25.79
N GLU A 285 0.18 -8.92 -24.57
CA GLU A 285 -0.30 -9.62 -23.40
C GLU A 285 -0.57 -8.66 -22.25
N ILE A 286 -1.63 -8.91 -21.48
CA ILE A 286 -1.85 -8.29 -20.16
C ILE A 286 -1.90 -9.39 -19.12
N ARG A 287 -0.90 -9.44 -18.25
CA ARG A 287 -0.78 -10.45 -17.19
C ARG A 287 -1.31 -9.91 -15.88
N ILE A 288 -2.28 -10.61 -15.28
CA ILE A 288 -2.87 -10.24 -13.98
C ILE A 288 -2.16 -11.02 -12.88
N ILE A 289 -1.45 -10.30 -12.02
CA ILE A 289 -0.68 -10.86 -10.91
C ILE A 289 -1.24 -10.33 -9.58
N GLY A 290 -2.15 -11.11 -8.97
CA GLY A 290 -2.71 -10.80 -7.65
C GLY A 290 -4.02 -10.01 -7.62
N MET A 291 -4.51 -9.49 -8.75
CA MET A 291 -5.81 -8.83 -8.86
C MET A 291 -6.93 -9.86 -9.08
N ASP A 292 -8.16 -9.51 -8.73
CA ASP A 292 -9.36 -10.27 -9.12
C ASP A 292 -9.54 -10.21 -10.64
N ASN A 293 -9.46 -11.37 -11.30
CA ASN A 293 -9.56 -11.49 -12.75
C ASN A 293 -10.98 -11.84 -13.25
N ARG A 294 -11.97 -11.90 -12.36
CA ARG A 294 -13.36 -12.13 -12.76
C ARG A 294 -13.84 -11.04 -13.71
N GLY A 295 -14.48 -11.44 -14.78
CA GLY A 295 -14.96 -10.51 -15.81
C GLY A 295 -13.95 -10.18 -16.92
N THR A 296 -12.74 -10.76 -16.88
CA THR A 296 -11.70 -10.55 -17.91
C THR A 296 -11.35 -11.82 -18.70
N SER A 297 -11.86 -12.98 -18.28
CA SER A 297 -11.54 -14.28 -18.87
C SER A 297 -11.97 -14.46 -20.35
N GLU A 298 -12.79 -13.57 -20.86
CA GLU A 298 -13.23 -13.58 -22.27
C GLU A 298 -12.25 -12.90 -23.23
N PHE A 299 -11.28 -12.15 -22.70
CA PHE A 299 -10.32 -11.42 -23.53
C PHE A 299 -9.08 -12.30 -23.77
N PRO A 300 -8.80 -12.68 -25.05
CA PRO A 300 -7.75 -13.65 -25.36
C PRO A 300 -6.34 -13.18 -24.98
N ASN A 301 -6.11 -11.87 -24.96
CA ASN A 301 -4.81 -11.27 -24.64
C ASN A 301 -4.60 -11.07 -23.12
N VAL A 302 -5.51 -11.60 -22.28
CA VAL A 302 -5.41 -11.48 -20.82
C VAL A 302 -5.07 -12.83 -20.21
N THR A 303 -3.96 -12.89 -19.48
CA THR A 303 -3.53 -14.07 -18.75
C THR A 303 -3.60 -13.85 -17.25
N CYS A 304 -3.95 -14.88 -16.49
CA CYS A 304 -3.92 -14.87 -15.04
C CYS A 304 -3.29 -16.17 -14.56
N PRO A 305 -1.99 -16.18 -14.25
CA PRO A 305 -1.27 -17.41 -13.93
C PRO A 305 -1.74 -18.09 -12.63
N SER A 306 -2.42 -17.35 -11.74
CA SER A 306 -2.88 -17.90 -10.47
C SER A 306 -4.21 -17.28 -10.01
N PRO A 307 -5.33 -17.62 -10.68
CA PRO A 307 -6.62 -17.03 -10.35
C PRO A 307 -7.04 -17.40 -8.92
N GLY A 308 -7.29 -16.36 -8.10
CA GLY A 308 -7.76 -16.53 -6.71
C GLY A 308 -6.74 -17.08 -5.73
N LYS A 309 -5.52 -17.39 -6.16
CA LYS A 309 -4.42 -17.85 -5.31
C LYS A 309 -3.48 -16.69 -5.00
N ARG A 310 -3.04 -16.60 -3.76
CA ARG A 310 -1.96 -15.70 -3.39
C ARG A 310 -0.63 -16.31 -3.83
N LEU A 311 0.13 -15.54 -4.57
CA LEU A 311 1.46 -15.90 -5.01
C LEU A 311 2.49 -15.63 -3.92
N ASP A 312 3.47 -16.50 -3.80
CA ASP A 312 4.68 -16.18 -3.07
C ASP A 312 5.61 -15.28 -3.91
N ARG A 313 6.71 -14.85 -3.31
CA ARG A 313 7.59 -13.87 -3.94
C ARG A 313 8.35 -14.44 -5.15
N SER A 314 8.75 -15.68 -5.11
CA SER A 314 9.43 -16.34 -6.21
C SER A 314 8.51 -16.56 -7.42
N GLU A 315 7.25 -16.90 -7.16
CA GLU A 315 6.22 -16.98 -8.18
C GLU A 315 5.94 -15.60 -8.81
N MET A 316 5.81 -14.55 -7.97
CA MET A 316 5.62 -13.17 -8.46
C MET A 316 6.77 -12.74 -9.36
N GLU A 317 8.01 -13.05 -8.97
CA GLU A 317 9.21 -12.74 -9.74
C GLU A 317 9.19 -13.39 -11.10
N LYS A 318 8.95 -14.70 -11.13
CA LYS A 318 8.84 -15.48 -12.38
C LYS A 318 7.82 -14.85 -13.35
N TYR A 319 6.68 -14.38 -12.83
CA TYR A 319 5.65 -13.76 -13.66
C TYR A 319 5.93 -12.29 -14.02
N ALA A 320 6.86 -11.64 -13.33
CA ALA A 320 7.27 -10.27 -13.62
C ALA A 320 8.51 -10.18 -14.54
N GLU A 321 9.26 -11.26 -14.69
CA GLU A 321 10.57 -11.25 -15.35
C GLU A 321 10.50 -10.74 -16.79
N ASP A 322 9.59 -11.28 -17.57
CA ASP A 322 9.41 -10.97 -18.99
C ASP A 322 8.40 -9.84 -19.28
N ILE A 323 7.95 -9.11 -18.26
CA ILE A 323 7.05 -7.95 -18.41
C ILE A 323 7.83 -6.71 -18.84
N ASP A 324 7.29 -5.95 -19.78
CA ASP A 324 7.86 -4.69 -20.27
C ASP A 324 7.45 -3.51 -19.40
N ALA A 325 6.16 -3.40 -19.08
CA ALA A 325 5.62 -2.29 -18.30
C ALA A 325 4.47 -2.71 -17.38
N PHE A 326 4.28 -2.01 -16.26
CA PHE A 326 3.16 -2.20 -15.36
C PHE A 326 2.05 -1.19 -15.60
N LEU A 327 0.81 -1.67 -15.55
CA LEU A 327 -0.39 -0.86 -15.61
C LEU A 327 -0.85 -0.51 -14.19
N ILE A 328 -0.87 0.77 -13.84
CA ILE A 328 -1.38 1.25 -12.54
C ILE A 328 -2.71 1.97 -12.77
N LEU A 329 -3.80 1.29 -12.46
CA LEU A 329 -5.16 1.67 -12.84
C LEU A 329 -5.90 2.47 -11.75
N TYR A 330 -5.21 3.37 -11.06
CA TYR A 330 -5.77 4.20 -10.01
C TYR A 330 -5.87 5.66 -10.45
N ASP A 331 -7.06 6.23 -10.39
CA ASP A 331 -7.31 7.66 -10.64
C ASP A 331 -7.02 8.53 -9.40
N LYS A 332 -7.19 9.85 -9.52
CA LYS A 332 -7.00 10.83 -8.43
C LYS A 332 -7.86 10.57 -7.19
N SER A 333 -8.89 9.76 -7.27
CA SER A 333 -9.77 9.46 -6.12
C SER A 333 -9.16 8.44 -5.16
N ARG A 334 -8.13 7.70 -5.59
CA ARG A 334 -7.44 6.68 -4.80
C ARG A 334 -6.10 7.20 -4.28
N TYR A 335 -5.72 6.76 -3.11
CA TYR A 335 -4.42 7.07 -2.50
C TYR A 335 -4.12 8.58 -2.41
N ARG A 336 -5.16 9.40 -2.16
CA ARG A 336 -5.00 10.85 -1.98
C ARG A 336 -4.17 11.20 -0.75
N LEU A 337 -4.32 10.41 0.30
CA LEU A 337 -3.73 10.58 1.62
C LEU A 337 -3.07 9.29 2.13
N SER A 338 -2.67 8.42 1.23
CA SER A 338 -1.98 7.16 1.51
C SER A 338 -1.09 6.76 0.33
N CYS A 339 -0.26 5.73 0.51
CA CYS A 339 0.53 5.15 -0.56
C CYS A 339 0.00 3.79 -0.99
N THR A 340 0.23 3.45 -2.27
CA THR A 340 -0.02 2.10 -2.80
C THR A 340 1.25 1.28 -2.82
N GLY A 341 1.14 -0.01 -2.45
CA GLY A 341 2.24 -0.96 -2.60
C GLY A 341 2.57 -1.31 -4.06
N SER A 342 1.63 -1.08 -5.00
CA SER A 342 1.83 -1.43 -6.42
C SER A 342 3.01 -0.70 -7.07
N ILE A 343 3.30 0.54 -6.64
CA ILE A 343 4.48 1.27 -7.14
C ILE A 343 5.78 0.59 -6.71
N LEU A 344 5.82 0.01 -5.50
CA LEU A 344 7.01 -0.70 -5.02
C LEU A 344 7.34 -1.93 -5.86
N GLU A 345 6.33 -2.61 -6.41
CA GLU A 345 6.56 -3.73 -7.32
C GLU A 345 7.23 -3.26 -8.60
N SER A 346 6.73 -2.17 -9.21
CA SER A 346 7.36 -1.56 -10.37
C SER A 346 8.82 -1.19 -10.10
N LEU A 347 9.07 -0.49 -8.99
CA LEU A 347 10.44 -0.13 -8.59
C LEU A 347 11.30 -1.36 -8.31
N SER A 348 10.77 -2.39 -7.62
CA SER A 348 11.50 -3.61 -7.27
C SER A 348 11.91 -4.42 -8.49
N TYR A 349 11.04 -4.53 -9.49
CA TYR A 349 11.34 -5.24 -10.73
C TYR A 349 11.94 -4.33 -11.80
N THR A 350 12.16 -3.06 -11.50
CA THR A 350 12.73 -2.07 -12.43
C THR A 350 11.89 -1.98 -13.72
N LYS A 351 10.57 -2.00 -13.62
CA LYS A 351 9.65 -1.96 -14.76
C LYS A 351 9.01 -0.59 -14.89
N PRO A 352 9.02 0.01 -16.09
CA PRO A 352 8.27 1.22 -16.40
C PRO A 352 6.78 1.09 -16.06
N ILE A 353 6.11 2.21 -15.91
CA ILE A 353 4.68 2.23 -15.61
C ILE A 353 3.88 3.00 -16.66
N LEU A 354 2.68 2.51 -16.95
CA LEU A 354 1.62 3.28 -17.60
C LEU A 354 0.52 3.49 -16.55
N HIS A 355 0.19 4.75 -16.24
CA HIS A 355 -0.68 5.04 -15.12
C HIS A 355 -1.63 6.22 -15.38
N PHE A 356 -2.73 6.27 -14.65
CA PHE A 356 -3.56 7.46 -14.59
C PHE A 356 -2.94 8.54 -13.73
N ASP A 357 -3.28 9.81 -13.99
CA ASP A 357 -2.95 10.93 -13.14
C ASP A 357 -3.45 10.66 -11.70
N ASN A 358 -2.49 10.42 -10.80
CA ASN A 358 -2.73 10.01 -9.42
C ASN A 358 -1.69 10.65 -8.50
N TYR A 359 -2.12 11.25 -7.40
CA TYR A 359 -1.23 11.97 -6.48
C TYR A 359 -0.08 11.11 -5.94
N CYS A 360 -0.37 9.85 -5.59
CA CYS A 360 0.64 8.94 -5.06
C CYS A 360 1.67 8.57 -6.14
N ILE A 361 1.20 8.18 -7.33
CA ILE A 361 2.08 7.73 -8.41
C ILE A 361 2.93 8.89 -8.94
N ASN A 362 2.35 10.09 -9.06
CA ASN A 362 3.07 11.29 -9.50
C ASN A 362 4.20 11.72 -8.55
N ALA A 363 4.14 11.30 -7.27
CA ALA A 363 5.25 11.54 -6.34
C ALA A 363 6.51 10.74 -6.68
N PHE A 364 6.36 9.65 -7.44
CA PHE A 364 7.44 8.81 -7.94
C PHE A 364 7.75 9.08 -9.42
N ASN A 365 6.71 9.29 -10.25
CA ASN A 365 6.83 9.61 -11.67
C ASN A 365 6.94 11.14 -11.84
N ARG A 366 8.13 11.68 -11.60
CA ARG A 366 8.40 13.12 -11.59
C ARG A 366 8.78 13.61 -12.98
N PRO A 367 8.46 14.87 -13.36
CA PRO A 367 8.85 15.44 -14.66
C PRO A 367 10.36 15.47 -14.90
N ASP A 368 11.17 15.65 -13.84
CA ASP A 368 12.63 15.67 -13.89
C ASP A 368 13.26 14.27 -13.88
N ASN A 369 12.51 13.24 -13.49
CA ASN A 369 12.92 11.85 -13.46
C ASN A 369 11.74 10.92 -13.76
N PRO A 370 11.21 10.93 -15.01
CA PRO A 370 10.05 10.11 -15.37
C PRO A 370 10.38 8.63 -15.35
N ILE A 371 9.52 7.84 -14.75
CA ILE A 371 9.63 6.38 -14.66
C ILE A 371 8.55 5.66 -15.48
N GLY A 372 7.77 6.41 -16.24
CA GLY A 372 6.69 5.89 -17.08
C GLY A 372 5.81 6.99 -17.67
N ILE A 373 4.69 6.59 -18.21
CA ILE A 373 3.76 7.45 -18.96
C ILE A 373 2.51 7.69 -18.12
N CYS A 374 2.14 8.97 -17.97
CA CYS A 374 0.93 9.41 -17.27
C CYS A 374 -0.18 9.73 -18.26
N CYS A 375 -1.39 9.20 -18.03
CA CYS A 375 -2.59 9.45 -18.82
C CYS A 375 -3.68 10.12 -17.98
N ASN A 376 -4.34 11.14 -18.53
CA ASN A 376 -5.34 11.93 -17.79
C ASN A 376 -6.76 11.35 -17.91
N SER A 377 -7.00 10.48 -18.89
CA SER A 377 -8.30 9.88 -19.15
C SER A 377 -8.20 8.42 -19.58
N LEU A 378 -9.34 7.72 -19.56
CA LEU A 378 -9.43 6.34 -20.06
C LEU A 378 -9.12 6.29 -21.58
N ASP A 379 -9.60 7.26 -22.34
CA ASP A 379 -9.37 7.30 -23.80
C ASP A 379 -7.89 7.53 -24.10
N GLU A 380 -7.24 8.45 -23.41
CA GLU A 380 -5.79 8.68 -23.52
C GLU A 380 -4.99 7.43 -23.16
N PHE A 381 -5.40 6.72 -22.08
CA PHE A 381 -4.75 5.48 -21.66
C PHE A 381 -4.86 4.39 -22.75
N VAL A 382 -6.04 4.21 -23.31
CA VAL A 382 -6.27 3.24 -24.41
C VAL A 382 -5.51 3.61 -25.66
N CYS A 383 -5.52 4.90 -26.07
CA CYS A 383 -4.74 5.37 -27.22
C CYS A 383 -3.24 5.17 -27.00
N LYS A 384 -2.75 5.39 -25.75
CA LYS A 384 -1.34 5.17 -25.43
C LYS A 384 -0.98 3.67 -25.44
N MET A 385 -1.86 2.79 -24.97
CA MET A 385 -1.66 1.35 -25.08
C MET A 385 -1.62 0.91 -26.56
N GLU A 386 -2.57 1.38 -27.39
CA GLU A 386 -2.58 1.13 -28.82
C GLU A 386 -1.27 1.57 -29.47
N ASP A 387 -0.81 2.80 -29.20
CA ASP A 387 0.45 3.33 -29.72
C ASP A 387 1.67 2.49 -29.30
N ILE A 388 1.74 2.07 -28.03
CA ILE A 388 2.80 1.18 -27.53
C ILE A 388 2.76 -0.19 -28.23
N ILE A 389 1.58 -0.76 -28.44
CA ILE A 389 1.41 -2.06 -29.08
C ILE A 389 1.87 -1.97 -30.55
N GLU A 390 1.42 -0.96 -31.28
CA GLU A 390 1.71 -0.81 -32.71
C GLU A 390 3.16 -0.38 -32.98
N ASN A 391 3.82 0.32 -32.04
CA ASN A 391 5.16 0.88 -32.19
C ASN A 391 6.14 0.33 -31.13
N TYR A 392 5.99 -0.92 -30.72
CA TYR A 392 6.72 -1.49 -29.58
C TYR A 392 8.24 -1.32 -29.65
N GLU A 393 8.85 -1.52 -30.81
CA GLU A 393 10.30 -1.36 -30.99
C GLU A 393 10.79 0.06 -30.66
N ALA A 394 10.02 1.09 -31.00
CA ALA A 394 10.36 2.47 -30.64
C ALA A 394 10.25 2.69 -29.11
N TYR A 395 9.24 2.07 -28.47
CA TYR A 395 9.03 2.16 -27.04
C TYR A 395 10.06 1.39 -26.20
N ARG A 396 10.73 0.39 -26.75
CA ARG A 396 11.83 -0.32 -26.05
C ARG A 396 12.93 0.63 -25.61
N PHE A 397 13.29 1.61 -26.44
CA PHE A 397 14.27 2.63 -26.07
C PHE A 397 13.75 3.56 -24.96
N GLU A 398 12.52 4.00 -25.05
CA GLU A 398 11.89 4.83 -24.02
C GLU A 398 11.77 4.08 -22.69
N PHE A 399 11.38 2.82 -22.72
CA PHE A 399 11.33 1.95 -21.55
C PHE A 399 12.70 1.78 -20.91
N GLN A 400 13.77 1.66 -21.70
CA GLN A 400 15.12 1.61 -21.14
C GLN A 400 15.48 2.92 -20.41
N ASN A 401 15.07 4.08 -20.93
CA ASN A 401 15.26 5.36 -20.25
C ASN A 401 14.49 5.43 -18.92
N PHE A 402 13.23 4.99 -18.89
CA PHE A 402 12.46 4.90 -17.65
C PHE A 402 13.11 3.94 -16.63
N ARG A 403 13.63 2.82 -17.07
CA ARG A 403 14.38 1.88 -16.22
C ARG A 403 15.60 2.54 -15.57
N ASN A 404 16.36 3.29 -16.34
CA ASN A 404 17.52 4.03 -15.81
C ASN A 404 17.09 5.07 -14.76
N ASN A 405 15.94 5.71 -14.96
CA ASN A 405 15.37 6.65 -14.01
C ASN A 405 14.84 5.94 -12.75
N ILE A 406 14.24 4.75 -12.88
CA ILE A 406 13.86 3.91 -11.74
C ILE A 406 15.10 3.58 -10.90
N LEU A 407 16.22 3.23 -11.53
CA LEU A 407 17.46 2.92 -10.79
C LEU A 407 18.01 4.12 -10.01
N LYS A 408 17.88 5.34 -10.54
CA LYS A 408 18.20 6.58 -9.80
C LYS A 408 17.24 6.76 -8.62
N LEU A 409 15.94 6.64 -8.86
CA LEU A 409 14.91 6.78 -7.82
C LEU A 409 15.08 5.75 -6.70
N ARG A 410 15.45 4.51 -7.01
CA ARG A 410 15.73 3.47 -6.00
C ARG A 410 16.85 3.90 -5.03
N LYS A 411 17.90 4.55 -5.55
CA LYS A 411 18.98 5.08 -4.72
C LYS A 411 18.50 6.19 -3.79
N GLU A 412 17.68 7.10 -4.30
CA GLU A 412 17.06 8.16 -3.48
C GLU A 412 16.20 7.57 -2.37
N CYS A 413 15.34 6.58 -2.68
CA CYS A 413 14.48 5.92 -1.68
C CYS A 413 15.30 5.26 -0.57
N VAL A 414 16.39 4.58 -0.89
CA VAL A 414 17.28 3.96 0.13
C VAL A 414 17.95 5.02 0.99
N ILE A 415 18.44 6.11 0.40
CA ILE A 415 19.09 7.22 1.13
C ILE A 415 18.09 7.87 2.08
N GLU A 416 16.87 8.16 1.61
CA GLU A 416 15.83 8.79 2.43
C GLU A 416 15.38 7.89 3.59
N ASN A 417 15.28 6.58 3.34
CA ASN A 417 14.94 5.61 4.38
C ASN A 417 16.03 5.54 5.48
N SER A 418 17.30 5.76 5.14
CA SER A 418 18.37 5.79 6.14
C SER A 418 18.33 7.02 7.06
N ALA A 419 17.50 8.01 6.74
CA ALA A 419 17.30 9.21 7.56
C ALA A 419 16.22 9.06 8.65
N LEU A 420 15.64 7.85 8.83
CA LEU A 420 14.66 7.55 9.90
C LEU A 420 15.31 7.60 11.27
#